data_6d8e89bf9e7fc35556c01716c06bc01e
#
_entry.id   6d8e89bf9e7fc35556c01716c06bc01e
#
_cell.length_a   1.000
_cell.length_b   1.000
_cell.length_c   1.000
_cell.angle_alpha   90.00
_cell.angle_beta   90.00
_cell.angle_gamma   90.00
#
_symmetry.space_group_name_H-M   'P 1'
#
loop_
_entity.id
_entity.type
_entity.pdbx_description
1 polymer ?
#
loop_
_entity_poly.entity_id
_entity_poly.type
_entity_poly.pdbx_seq_one_letter_code
_entity_poly.pdbx_strand_id
1 'polypeptide(L)'
;MKLLTRILQILPVAALTACSATTPVRTVSHVDIDRFMGDWYVIANIPTFIEKQAYNPLENYRKINDREIATTFTFNKGAFDGPLKTYTPRGYISDDPSNAIWGMQFIWPIKADYRVVYLDEDYTKTVIGRNKLDYVWIMARTPQISDADYQQILSFVAGLG
;
A
#
# COMPACT_ATOMS: atom_id res chain seq x y z
N MET A 1 22.24 -55.97 50.05
CA MET A 1 22.58 -55.07 48.91
C MET A 1 21.32 -54.55 48.31
N LYS A 2 20.93 -53.28 48.58
CA LYS A 2 19.71 -52.66 48.06
C LYS A 2 20.12 -51.69 46.91
N LEU A 3 19.76 -52.06 45.67
CA LEU A 3 19.93 -51.15 44.52
C LEU A 3 18.85 -50.08 44.60
N LEU A 4 19.23 -48.80 44.73
CA LEU A 4 18.37 -47.65 44.56
C LEU A 4 18.34 -47.26 43.05
N THR A 5 17.22 -47.53 42.38
CA THR A 5 16.96 -47.07 41.04
C THR A 5 16.49 -45.60 41.09
N ARG A 6 17.32 -44.66 40.64
CA ARG A 6 16.95 -43.26 40.48
C ARG A 6 16.18 -43.09 39.16
N ILE A 7 14.89 -42.77 39.25
CA ILE A 7 14.05 -42.40 38.11
C ILE A 7 14.33 -40.94 37.82
N LEU A 8 14.96 -40.66 36.68
CA LEU A 8 15.19 -39.30 36.14
C LEU A 8 13.91 -38.85 35.46
N GLN A 9 13.14 -37.96 36.08
CA GLN A 9 11.97 -37.34 35.48
C GLN A 9 12.42 -36.26 34.50
N ILE A 10 12.25 -36.51 33.18
CA ILE A 10 12.45 -35.52 32.14
C ILE A 10 11.16 -34.73 32.00
N LEU A 11 11.14 -33.47 32.46
CA LEU A 11 10.06 -32.54 32.20
C LEU A 11 10.14 -32.09 30.74
N PRO A 12 9.05 -32.16 29.94
CA PRO A 12 9.01 -31.57 28.62
C PRO A 12 8.93 -30.06 28.76
N VAL A 13 9.97 -29.35 28.28
CA VAL A 13 9.92 -27.89 28.09
C VAL A 13 9.02 -27.61 26.87
N ALA A 14 7.80 -27.17 27.13
CA ALA A 14 6.93 -26.66 26.08
C ALA A 14 7.48 -25.31 25.62
N ALA A 15 8.10 -25.29 24.44
CA ALA A 15 8.49 -24.05 23.77
C ALA A 15 7.21 -23.33 23.27
N LEU A 16 6.81 -22.28 23.98
CA LEU A 16 5.78 -21.35 23.54
C LEU A 16 6.37 -20.52 22.38
N THR A 17 6.10 -20.94 21.15
CA THR A 17 6.33 -20.09 19.97
C THR A 17 5.32 -18.95 20.01
N ALA A 18 5.73 -17.79 20.49
CA ALA A 18 4.96 -16.56 20.37
C ALA A 18 4.94 -16.17 18.89
N CYS A 19 3.83 -16.43 18.21
CA CYS A 19 3.54 -15.80 16.92
C CYS A 19 3.43 -14.28 17.17
N SER A 20 4.47 -13.53 16.82
CA SER A 20 4.39 -12.07 16.74
C SER A 20 3.43 -11.72 15.61
N ALA A 21 2.17 -11.49 15.94
CA ALA A 21 1.21 -10.90 14.99
C ALA A 21 1.70 -9.47 14.72
N THR A 22 2.22 -9.21 13.53
CA THR A 22 2.54 -7.85 13.10
C THR A 22 1.25 -7.05 13.05
N THR A 23 1.20 -5.94 13.81
CA THR A 23 0.05 -5.04 13.78
C THR A 23 -0.13 -4.49 12.35
N PRO A 24 -1.33 -4.58 11.77
CA PRO A 24 -1.57 -4.02 10.45
C PRO A 24 -1.27 -2.53 10.39
N VAL A 25 -0.72 -2.06 9.26
CA VAL A 25 -0.49 -0.63 9.06
C VAL A 25 -1.81 0.12 9.19
N ARG A 26 -1.79 1.23 9.93
CA ARG A 26 -2.98 2.04 10.17
C ARG A 26 -3.38 2.76 8.87
N THR A 27 -4.65 2.63 8.49
CA THR A 27 -5.26 3.39 7.39
C THR A 27 -5.95 4.66 7.90
N VAL A 28 -6.36 5.52 6.96
CA VAL A 28 -7.29 6.60 7.27
C VAL A 28 -8.62 6.03 7.75
N SER A 29 -9.38 6.82 8.51
CA SER A 29 -10.65 6.40 9.12
C SER A 29 -11.75 6.14 8.10
N HIS A 30 -11.72 6.87 6.98
CA HIS A 30 -12.70 6.72 5.89
C HIS A 30 -12.18 7.34 4.60
N VAL A 31 -12.55 6.70 3.46
CA VAL A 31 -12.36 7.21 2.11
C VAL A 31 -13.72 7.36 1.44
N ASP A 32 -14.07 8.59 1.09
CA ASP A 32 -15.17 8.85 0.15
C ASP A 32 -14.69 8.47 -1.25
N ILE A 33 -15.22 7.37 -1.76
CA ILE A 33 -14.78 6.78 -3.03
C ILE A 33 -15.01 7.74 -4.21
N ASP A 34 -16.13 8.45 -4.22
CA ASP A 34 -16.44 9.34 -5.34
C ASP A 34 -15.49 10.56 -5.37
N ARG A 35 -15.10 11.09 -4.21
CA ARG A 35 -14.08 12.15 -4.11
C ARG A 35 -12.66 11.65 -4.45
N PHE A 36 -12.39 10.37 -4.20
CA PHE A 36 -11.07 9.78 -4.48
C PHE A 36 -10.83 9.50 -5.97
N MET A 37 -11.88 9.43 -6.80
CA MET A 37 -11.78 9.17 -8.24
C MET A 37 -11.04 10.30 -8.99
N GLY A 38 -10.63 10.00 -10.22
CA GLY A 38 -9.89 10.92 -11.11
C GLY A 38 -8.38 10.71 -11.05
N ASP A 39 -7.63 11.73 -11.43
CA ASP A 39 -6.19 11.69 -11.62
C ASP A 39 -5.42 11.88 -10.33
N TRP A 40 -4.36 11.07 -10.16
CA TRP A 40 -3.37 11.17 -9.11
C TRP A 40 -1.98 11.05 -9.71
N TYR A 41 -1.19 12.12 -9.63
CA TYR A 41 0.22 12.13 -10.02
C TYR A 41 1.06 11.50 -8.93
N VAL A 42 1.93 10.55 -9.30
CA VAL A 42 2.89 9.97 -8.34
C VAL A 42 4.06 10.93 -8.17
N ILE A 43 4.16 11.54 -7.01
CA ILE A 43 5.19 12.51 -6.65
C ILE A 43 6.49 11.80 -6.26
N ALA A 44 6.36 10.72 -5.48
CA ALA A 44 7.47 9.87 -5.07
C ALA A 44 6.97 8.47 -4.75
N ASN A 45 7.81 7.47 -4.93
CA ASN A 45 7.48 6.09 -4.55
C ASN A 45 8.72 5.26 -4.24
N ILE A 46 8.52 4.14 -3.53
CA ILE A 46 9.42 2.99 -3.57
C ILE A 46 8.96 2.14 -4.74
N PRO A 47 9.71 2.09 -5.87
CA PRO A 47 9.20 1.54 -7.12
C PRO A 47 9.10 0.01 -7.09
N THR A 48 7.99 -0.52 -7.57
CA THR A 48 7.85 -1.94 -7.92
C THR A 48 8.68 -2.27 -9.17
N PHE A 49 8.76 -3.56 -9.52
CA PHE A 49 9.49 -3.98 -10.73
C PHE A 49 8.91 -3.39 -12.04
N ILE A 50 7.62 -3.06 -12.07
CA ILE A 50 6.94 -2.42 -13.22
C ILE A 50 7.37 -0.97 -13.34
N GLU A 51 7.55 -0.29 -12.21
CA GLU A 51 7.81 1.16 -12.11
C GLU A 51 9.28 1.53 -12.21
N LYS A 52 10.18 0.53 -12.25
CA LYS A 52 11.60 0.80 -12.51
C LYS A 52 11.73 1.56 -13.83
N GLN A 53 12.31 2.76 -13.78
CA GLN A 53 12.42 3.68 -14.91
C GLN A 53 11.07 4.28 -15.36
N ALA A 54 10.08 4.42 -14.47
CA ALA A 54 8.87 5.18 -14.75
C ALA A 54 9.12 6.67 -14.54
N TYR A 55 8.80 7.48 -15.54
CA TYR A 55 8.84 8.94 -15.52
C TYR A 55 7.42 9.47 -15.73
N ASN A 56 7.06 10.56 -15.06
CA ASN A 56 5.71 11.14 -15.09
C ASN A 56 4.59 10.11 -14.82
N PRO A 57 4.69 9.29 -13.75
CA PRO A 57 3.67 8.29 -13.51
C PRO A 57 2.36 8.96 -13.03
N LEU A 58 1.25 8.50 -13.63
CA LEU A 58 -0.10 8.97 -13.37
C LEU A 58 -1.04 7.79 -13.19
N GLU A 59 -1.81 7.81 -12.13
CA GLU A 59 -2.91 6.88 -11.89
C GLU A 59 -4.25 7.60 -12.06
N ASN A 60 -5.13 7.04 -12.87
CA ASN A 60 -6.51 7.49 -13.00
C ASN A 60 -7.44 6.42 -12.44
N TYR A 61 -8.30 6.81 -11.51
CA TYR A 61 -9.31 5.93 -10.91
C TYR A 61 -10.70 6.30 -11.38
N ARG A 62 -11.49 5.30 -11.75
CA ARG A 62 -12.89 5.46 -12.16
C ARG A 62 -13.73 4.37 -11.50
N LYS A 63 -14.73 4.78 -10.73
CA LYS A 63 -15.68 3.88 -10.09
C LYS A 63 -16.46 3.07 -11.15
N ILE A 64 -16.48 1.74 -10.99
CA ILE A 64 -17.32 0.83 -11.78
C ILE A 64 -18.62 0.57 -11.02
N ASN A 65 -18.48 0.23 -9.74
CA ASN A 65 -19.57 0.05 -8.78
C ASN A 65 -19.03 0.33 -7.37
N ASP A 66 -19.81 0.06 -6.32
CA ASP A 66 -19.44 0.38 -4.93
C ASP A 66 -18.22 -0.40 -4.41
N ARG A 67 -17.79 -1.45 -5.10
CA ARG A 67 -16.68 -2.32 -4.70
C ARG A 67 -15.59 -2.49 -5.75
N GLU A 68 -15.77 -1.90 -6.92
CA GLU A 68 -14.82 -2.06 -8.02
C GLU A 68 -14.42 -0.72 -8.65
N ILE A 69 -13.14 -0.56 -8.88
CA ILE A 69 -12.49 0.60 -9.47
C ILE A 69 -11.73 0.17 -10.73
N ALA A 70 -12.04 0.80 -11.86
CA ALA A 70 -11.18 0.75 -13.04
C ALA A 70 -10.00 1.68 -12.82
N THR A 71 -8.79 1.18 -12.98
CA THR A 71 -7.56 1.97 -12.86
C THR A 71 -6.87 2.04 -14.21
N THR A 72 -6.35 3.21 -14.56
CA THR A 72 -5.42 3.38 -15.67
C THR A 72 -4.13 3.97 -15.12
N PHE A 73 -3.05 3.19 -15.18
CA PHE A 73 -1.73 3.61 -14.77
C PHE A 73 -0.86 3.87 -15.99
N THR A 74 -0.35 5.08 -16.14
CA THR A 74 0.48 5.49 -17.27
C THR A 74 1.81 6.08 -16.79
N PHE A 75 2.86 5.89 -17.59
CA PHE A 75 4.16 6.54 -17.38
C PHE A 75 5.00 6.51 -18.67
N ASN A 76 5.97 7.42 -18.78
CA ASN A 76 6.99 7.38 -19.81
C ASN A 76 8.13 6.45 -19.36
N LYS A 77 8.55 5.49 -20.19
CA LYS A 77 9.59 4.52 -19.84
C LYS A 77 10.98 5.01 -20.18
N GLY A 78 11.87 5.04 -19.21
CA GLY A 78 13.30 5.28 -19.37
C GLY A 78 13.71 6.75 -19.40
N ALA A 79 12.82 7.67 -19.79
CA ALA A 79 13.03 9.12 -19.79
C ALA A 79 11.71 9.87 -19.79
N PHE A 80 11.72 11.20 -19.57
CA PHE A 80 10.53 12.05 -19.61
C PHE A 80 9.82 12.09 -20.97
N ASP A 81 10.57 11.92 -22.05
CA ASP A 81 10.10 11.81 -23.44
C ASP A 81 10.09 10.36 -23.95
N GLY A 82 10.31 9.40 -23.07
CA GLY A 82 10.28 7.97 -23.38
C GLY A 82 8.91 7.47 -23.83
N PRO A 83 8.84 6.24 -24.37
CA PRO A 83 7.57 5.68 -24.86
C PRO A 83 6.58 5.52 -23.70
N LEU A 84 5.34 5.96 -23.96
CA LEU A 84 4.23 5.83 -23.01
C LEU A 84 3.90 4.35 -22.77
N LYS A 85 3.82 3.95 -21.52
CA LYS A 85 3.31 2.66 -21.06
C LYS A 85 1.98 2.85 -20.37
N THR A 86 1.08 1.90 -20.60
CA THR A 86 -0.25 1.91 -19.99
C THR A 86 -0.56 0.54 -19.41
N TYR A 87 -1.04 0.51 -18.18
CA TYR A 87 -1.58 -0.66 -17.49
C TYR A 87 -3.00 -0.35 -17.04
N THR A 88 -3.86 -1.35 -17.01
CA THR A 88 -5.27 -1.20 -16.64
C THR A 88 -5.65 -2.19 -15.54
N PRO A 89 -5.04 -2.09 -14.35
CA PRO A 89 -5.39 -2.95 -13.24
C PRO A 89 -6.80 -2.66 -12.75
N ARG A 90 -7.38 -3.60 -11.98
CA ARG A 90 -8.66 -3.43 -11.32
C ARG A 90 -8.47 -3.36 -9.81
N GLY A 91 -9.04 -2.33 -9.19
CA GLY A 91 -9.14 -2.19 -7.75
C GLY A 91 -10.40 -2.86 -7.22
N TYR A 92 -10.27 -3.60 -6.13
CA TYR A 92 -11.38 -4.21 -5.40
C TYR A 92 -11.36 -3.68 -3.98
N ILE A 93 -12.38 -2.91 -3.60
CA ILE A 93 -12.53 -2.35 -2.26
C ILE A 93 -12.97 -3.49 -1.33
N SER A 94 -12.28 -3.66 -0.21
CA SER A 94 -12.62 -4.67 0.80
C SER A 94 -13.92 -4.31 1.54
N ASP A 95 -14.43 -5.25 2.36
CA ASP A 95 -15.61 -5.01 3.21
C ASP A 95 -15.29 -4.18 4.47
N ASP A 96 -14.06 -3.66 4.59
CA ASP A 96 -13.68 -2.76 5.67
C ASP A 96 -14.46 -1.44 5.58
N PRO A 97 -15.10 -0.98 6.68
CA PRO A 97 -15.98 0.20 6.66
C PRO A 97 -15.25 1.52 6.35
N SER A 98 -13.92 1.55 6.44
CA SER A 98 -13.13 2.72 6.08
C SER A 98 -13.07 2.96 4.57
N ASN A 99 -13.35 1.97 3.72
CA ASN A 99 -13.08 1.96 2.29
C ASN A 99 -11.60 2.23 1.92
N ALA A 100 -10.68 2.16 2.87
CA ALA A 100 -9.26 2.48 2.68
C ALA A 100 -8.39 1.28 2.32
N ILE A 101 -8.95 0.07 2.27
CA ILE A 101 -8.24 -1.19 2.00
C ILE A 101 -8.75 -1.77 0.70
N TRP A 102 -7.86 -1.88 -0.30
CA TRP A 102 -8.19 -2.43 -1.61
C TRP A 102 -7.25 -3.56 -1.98
N GLY A 103 -7.66 -4.37 -2.96
CA GLY A 103 -6.82 -5.32 -3.67
C GLY A 103 -6.63 -4.88 -5.10
N MET A 104 -5.41 -4.46 -5.49
CA MET A 104 -5.10 -4.07 -6.87
C MET A 104 -4.67 -5.27 -7.70
N GLN A 105 -5.41 -5.56 -8.76
CA GLN A 105 -5.19 -6.72 -9.61
C GLN A 105 -4.61 -6.32 -10.97
N PHE A 106 -3.31 -6.51 -11.14
CA PHE A 106 -2.60 -6.37 -12.41
C PHE A 106 -2.66 -7.66 -13.23
N ILE A 107 -2.60 -8.80 -12.55
CA ILE A 107 -2.60 -10.15 -13.15
C ILE A 107 -3.54 -11.04 -12.34
N TRP A 108 -4.54 -11.63 -13.00
CA TRP A 108 -5.42 -12.60 -12.36
C TRP A 108 -4.66 -13.87 -11.92
N PRO A 109 -4.92 -14.45 -10.73
CA PRO A 109 -5.90 -14.05 -9.70
C PRO A 109 -5.31 -13.17 -8.58
N ILE A 110 -4.11 -12.63 -8.73
CA ILE A 110 -3.32 -11.97 -7.69
C ILE A 110 -3.87 -10.56 -7.43
N LYS A 111 -4.26 -10.27 -6.18
CA LYS A 111 -4.63 -8.94 -5.70
C LYS A 111 -3.53 -8.43 -4.76
N ALA A 112 -2.80 -7.41 -5.19
CA ALA A 112 -1.80 -6.74 -4.37
C ALA A 112 -2.46 -5.87 -3.29
N ASP A 113 -1.95 -5.91 -2.07
CA ASP A 113 -2.41 -5.07 -0.97
C ASP A 113 -2.18 -3.60 -1.30
N TYR A 114 -3.21 -2.77 -1.11
CA TYR A 114 -3.24 -1.35 -1.39
C TYR A 114 -4.03 -0.65 -0.27
N ARG A 115 -3.39 0.24 0.47
CA ARG A 115 -3.96 0.87 1.65
C ARG A 115 -3.79 2.37 1.59
N VAL A 116 -4.87 3.10 1.73
CA VAL A 116 -4.83 4.55 1.90
C VAL A 116 -4.44 4.83 3.36
N VAL A 117 -3.16 5.15 3.58
CA VAL A 117 -2.60 5.37 4.93
C VAL A 117 -2.61 6.85 5.33
N TYR A 118 -2.63 7.74 4.35
CA TYR A 118 -2.79 9.18 4.52
C TYR A 118 -3.69 9.73 3.40
N LEU A 119 -4.52 10.69 3.76
CA LEU A 119 -5.36 11.45 2.83
C LEU A 119 -5.67 12.79 3.50
N ASP A 120 -5.40 13.89 2.82
CA ASP A 120 -5.76 15.20 3.33
C ASP A 120 -7.28 15.47 3.18
N GLU A 121 -7.80 16.42 3.96
CA GLU A 121 -9.24 16.70 4.03
C GLU A 121 -9.82 17.17 2.68
N ASP A 122 -8.99 17.83 1.87
CA ASP A 122 -9.38 18.32 0.54
C ASP A 122 -9.25 17.28 -0.57
N TYR A 123 -8.72 16.08 -0.26
CA TYR A 123 -8.43 15.03 -1.25
C TYR A 123 -7.45 15.48 -2.34
N THR A 124 -6.46 16.28 -1.95
CA THR A 124 -5.43 16.78 -2.87
C THR A 124 -4.12 16.02 -2.80
N LYS A 125 -3.84 15.39 -1.64
CA LYS A 125 -2.63 14.61 -1.39
C LYS A 125 -2.98 13.31 -0.67
N THR A 126 -2.33 12.21 -1.06
CA THR A 126 -2.55 10.90 -0.44
C THR A 126 -1.25 10.11 -0.36
N VAL A 127 -1.17 9.19 0.58
CA VAL A 127 -0.13 8.16 0.64
C VAL A 127 -0.79 6.81 0.61
N ILE A 128 -0.32 6.01 -0.33
CA ILE A 128 -0.68 4.60 -0.44
C ILE A 128 0.47 3.78 0.10
N GLY A 129 0.15 2.84 0.96
CA GLY A 129 1.09 1.88 1.51
C GLY A 129 0.59 0.46 1.37
N ARG A 130 1.36 -0.46 1.93
CA ARG A 130 1.02 -1.88 2.07
C ARG A 130 1.26 -2.33 3.49
N ASN A 131 0.56 -3.36 3.92
CA ASN A 131 0.72 -3.91 5.27
C ASN A 131 2.16 -4.38 5.57
N LYS A 132 2.90 -4.75 4.53
CA LYS A 132 4.31 -5.17 4.63
C LYS A 132 5.30 -4.02 4.73
N LEU A 133 4.87 -2.77 4.53
CA LEU A 133 5.71 -1.56 4.48
C LEU A 133 6.87 -1.65 3.47
N ASP A 134 6.70 -2.46 2.41
CA ASP A 134 7.72 -2.72 1.38
C ASP A 134 7.62 -1.77 0.18
N TYR A 135 6.44 -1.17 -0.04
CA TYR A 135 6.16 -0.19 -1.07
C TYR A 135 5.32 0.95 -0.53
N VAL A 136 5.55 2.14 -1.08
CA VAL A 136 4.79 3.35 -0.77
C VAL A 136 4.69 4.22 -2.01
N TRP A 137 3.56 4.92 -2.17
CA TRP A 137 3.34 5.92 -3.20
C TRP A 137 2.81 7.19 -2.55
N ILE A 138 3.51 8.29 -2.75
CA ILE A 138 3.06 9.65 -2.42
C ILE A 138 2.43 10.21 -3.69
N MET A 139 1.16 10.56 -3.64
CA MET A 139 0.43 11.02 -4.81
C MET A 139 -0.28 12.35 -4.52
N ALA A 140 -0.48 13.14 -5.57
CA ALA A 140 -1.20 14.41 -5.49
C ALA A 140 -2.08 14.65 -6.72
N ARG A 141 -3.04 15.59 -6.59
CA ARG A 141 -3.89 16.03 -7.72
C ARG A 141 -3.15 16.91 -8.72
N THR A 142 -1.98 17.37 -8.37
CA THR A 142 -1.11 18.18 -9.23
C THR A 142 0.23 17.48 -9.43
N PRO A 143 0.93 17.68 -10.57
CA PRO A 143 2.21 17.04 -10.83
C PRO A 143 3.35 17.52 -9.92
N GLN A 144 3.10 18.56 -9.13
CA GLN A 144 4.04 19.14 -8.16
C GLN A 144 3.29 19.52 -6.89
N ILE A 145 3.97 19.41 -5.74
CA ILE A 145 3.50 19.88 -4.44
C ILE A 145 4.56 20.80 -3.83
N SER A 146 4.21 21.56 -2.81
CA SER A 146 5.17 22.42 -2.10
C SER A 146 6.22 21.57 -1.36
N ASP A 147 7.43 22.12 -1.19
CA ASP A 147 8.48 21.46 -0.40
C ASP A 147 8.01 21.20 1.04
N ALA A 148 7.23 22.12 1.61
CA ALA A 148 6.68 21.95 2.96
C ALA A 148 5.74 20.74 3.05
N ASP A 149 4.79 20.60 2.10
CA ASP A 149 3.90 19.45 2.03
C ASP A 149 4.69 18.15 1.84
N TYR A 150 5.69 18.18 0.95
CA TYR A 150 6.52 17.01 0.68
C TYR A 150 7.27 16.54 1.93
N GLN A 151 7.90 17.46 2.66
CA GLN A 151 8.62 17.14 3.91
C GLN A 151 7.68 16.65 5.01
N GLN A 152 6.48 17.22 5.13
CA GLN A 152 5.46 16.77 6.06
C GLN A 152 5.05 15.31 5.75
N ILE A 153 4.78 15.00 4.48
CA ILE A 153 4.39 13.65 4.06
C ILE A 153 5.54 12.67 4.26
N LEU A 154 6.79 13.04 3.94
CA LEU A 154 7.96 12.19 4.20
C LEU A 154 8.13 11.86 5.68
N SER A 155 7.91 12.85 6.56
CA SER A 155 7.96 12.66 8.02
C SER A 155 6.87 11.69 8.49
N PHE A 156 5.67 11.79 7.91
CA PHE A 156 4.59 10.83 8.15
C PHE A 156 4.97 9.41 7.70
N VAL A 157 5.50 9.25 6.48
CA VAL A 157 5.92 7.95 5.94
C VAL A 157 7.02 7.33 6.80
N ALA A 158 8.01 8.11 7.23
CA ALA A 158 9.08 7.65 8.13
C ALA A 158 8.54 7.17 9.49
N GLY A 159 7.40 7.68 9.93
CA GLY A 159 6.74 7.25 11.17
C GLY A 159 5.91 5.96 11.05
N LEU A 160 5.73 5.43 9.85
CA LEU A 160 5.00 4.17 9.64
C LEU A 160 5.84 2.92 9.99
N GLY A 161 7.17 3.01 9.96
CA GLY A 161 8.10 1.92 10.25
C GLY A 161 9.22 1.75 9.25
#